data_e594bfc906f99d355d4d504b85d344d9
#
_entry.id   e594bfc906f99d355d4d504b85d344d9
#
_cell.length_a   1.000
_cell.length_b   1.000
_cell.length_c   1.000
_cell.angle_alpha   90.00
_cell.angle_beta   90.00
_cell.angle_gamma   90.00
#
_symmetry.space_group_name_H-M   'P 1'
#
loop_
_entity.id
_entity.type
_entity.pdbx_description
1 polymer ?
#
loop_
_entity_poly.entity_id
_entity_poly.type
_entity_poly.pdbx_seq_one_letter_code
_entity_poly.pdbx_strand_id
1 'polypeptide(L)'
;MSQPASQLPGSWRIASWSSIARTIVSPERWILIRLLLCFVSLAAFTATVCAGEPGASAGDTNEKIVWPSPDGKFACLTIYGEDLHTIDLIDRKSGRKLQGIGEEESSQAYWQLLWAPDSNRFALMTRLGHPIQGVDVYVRSGETFRKIELPDLPAADIPEKLKHGKQFPHVASLNWQAAKAWKKDGSLVVSIDTMNDGAGSSITATRTVVLGFDPAGKARIVTSTIKYETQTD
;
A
#
# COMPACT_ATOMS: atom_id res chain seq x y z
N MET A 1 -57.51 7.98 -38.18
CA MET A 1 -57.56 6.58 -37.69
C MET A 1 -56.68 6.49 -36.48
N SER A 2 -57.20 6.83 -35.31
CA SER A 2 -57.73 6.03 -34.19
C SER A 2 -56.61 5.23 -33.48
N GLN A 3 -56.16 5.78 -32.36
CA GLN A 3 -55.54 5.04 -31.25
C GLN A 3 -56.49 4.00 -30.66
N PRO A 4 -56.02 3.03 -29.94
CA PRO A 4 -56.39 3.03 -28.53
C PRO A 4 -55.26 2.84 -27.53
N ALA A 5 -55.53 3.39 -26.38
CA ALA A 5 -54.83 3.25 -25.10
C ALA A 5 -55.10 1.88 -24.49
N SER A 6 -54.14 1.33 -23.74
CA SER A 6 -54.39 0.36 -22.68
C SER A 6 -53.34 0.48 -21.59
N GLN A 7 -53.67 1.05 -20.47
CA GLN A 7 -53.93 0.46 -19.15
C GLN A 7 -52.71 -0.13 -18.46
N LEU A 8 -52.30 0.57 -17.41
CA LEU A 8 -51.46 0.10 -16.29
C LEU A 8 -52.35 -0.72 -15.32
N PRO A 9 -51.83 -1.72 -14.71
CA PRO A 9 -52.21 -2.02 -13.32
C PRO A 9 -51.03 -2.35 -12.43
N GLY A 10 -51.17 -2.04 -11.15
CA GLY A 10 -50.47 -2.79 -10.08
C GLY A 10 -49.75 -1.95 -9.03
N SER A 11 -50.53 -1.32 -8.14
CA SER A 11 -50.06 -0.83 -6.85
C SER A 11 -49.55 -1.97 -5.98
N TRP A 12 -48.28 -1.96 -5.65
CA TRP A 12 -47.73 -2.83 -4.57
C TRP A 12 -47.75 -2.05 -3.26
N ARG A 13 -48.54 -2.52 -2.33
CA ARG A 13 -48.65 -2.05 -0.94
C ARG A 13 -47.37 -2.41 -0.19
N ILE A 14 -46.73 -1.42 0.39
CA ILE A 14 -45.63 -1.57 1.33
C ILE A 14 -46.24 -2.01 2.68
N ALA A 15 -45.97 -3.23 3.08
CA ALA A 15 -46.28 -3.69 4.42
C ALA A 15 -45.28 -3.13 5.43
N SER A 16 -45.80 -2.39 6.39
CA SER A 16 -45.10 -1.90 7.56
C SER A 16 -44.70 -3.06 8.49
N TRP A 17 -43.41 -3.25 8.70
CA TRP A 17 -42.91 -4.05 9.80
C TRP A 17 -42.39 -3.10 10.89
N SER A 18 -43.25 -2.80 11.83
CA SER A 18 -42.94 -2.22 13.14
C SER A 18 -42.72 -3.34 14.14
N SER A 19 -41.77 -3.20 15.01
CA SER A 19 -41.50 -3.95 16.24
C SER A 19 -40.35 -4.94 16.17
N ILE A 20 -39.11 -4.40 16.36
CA ILE A 20 -38.03 -5.16 17.01
C ILE A 20 -37.67 -4.39 18.27
N ALA A 21 -37.97 -5.00 19.42
CA ALA A 21 -37.70 -4.51 20.74
C ALA A 21 -36.20 -4.23 20.94
N ARG A 22 -35.88 -2.99 21.28
CA ARG A 22 -34.52 -2.58 21.71
C ARG A 22 -34.33 -3.08 23.13
N THR A 23 -33.59 -4.14 23.29
CA THR A 23 -33.04 -4.52 24.60
C THR A 23 -31.87 -3.52 24.89
N ILE A 24 -32.16 -2.54 25.72
CA ILE A 24 -31.17 -1.58 26.22
C ILE A 24 -30.29 -2.33 27.22
N VAL A 25 -29.10 -2.74 26.79
CA VAL A 25 -28.06 -3.24 27.69
C VAL A 25 -27.37 -2.01 28.29
N SER A 26 -27.46 -1.86 29.63
CA SER A 26 -26.89 -0.72 30.33
C SER A 26 -25.35 -0.64 30.16
N PRO A 27 -24.78 0.56 30.03
CA PRO A 27 -23.34 0.76 29.77
C PRO A 27 -22.43 0.24 30.88
N GLU A 28 -22.93 0.04 32.09
CA GLU A 28 -22.15 -0.43 33.24
C GLU A 28 -21.67 -1.87 33.14
N ARG A 29 -22.37 -2.73 32.38
CA ARG A 29 -21.95 -4.13 32.18
C ARG A 29 -20.77 -4.30 31.23
N TRP A 30 -20.50 -3.33 30.35
CA TRP A 30 -19.37 -3.36 29.44
C TRP A 30 -18.02 -3.05 30.10
N ILE A 31 -18.03 -2.30 31.21
CA ILE A 31 -16.82 -1.95 31.96
C ILE A 31 -16.29 -3.18 32.72
N LEU A 32 -17.17 -3.99 33.29
CA LEU A 32 -16.79 -5.20 34.04
C LEU A 32 -16.20 -6.30 33.14
N ILE A 33 -16.72 -6.45 31.92
CA ILE A 33 -16.20 -7.44 30.95
C ILE A 33 -14.80 -7.03 30.43
N ARG A 34 -14.55 -5.74 30.27
CA ARG A 34 -13.21 -5.24 29.86
C ARG A 34 -12.17 -5.37 30.95
N LEU A 35 -12.54 -5.21 32.21
CA LEU A 35 -11.63 -5.39 33.35
C LEU A 35 -11.28 -6.88 33.59
N LEU A 36 -12.18 -7.80 33.33
CA LEU A 36 -11.91 -9.24 33.49
C LEU A 36 -10.97 -9.80 32.42
N LEU A 37 -10.98 -9.24 31.19
CA LEU A 37 -10.10 -9.66 30.10
C LEU A 37 -8.65 -9.12 30.23
N CYS A 38 -8.43 -8.06 31.01
CA CYS A 38 -7.08 -7.54 31.26
C CYS A 38 -6.30 -8.30 32.33
N PHE A 39 -6.94 -9.12 33.18
CA PHE A 39 -6.26 -9.82 34.28
C PHE A 39 -5.79 -11.24 33.93
N VAL A 40 -6.15 -11.79 32.77
CA VAL A 40 -5.74 -13.14 32.35
C VAL A 40 -4.44 -13.15 31.53
N SER A 41 -3.89 -12.00 31.18
CA SER A 41 -2.69 -11.90 30.29
C SER A 41 -1.36 -11.69 31.01
N LEU A 42 -1.31 -11.77 32.35
CA LEU A 42 -0.10 -11.46 33.13
C LEU A 42 0.47 -12.67 33.90
N ALA A 43 0.43 -13.86 33.33
CA ALA A 43 1.10 -15.03 33.91
C ALA A 43 1.87 -15.78 32.84
N ALA A 44 3.18 -15.93 33.09
CA ALA A 44 4.17 -16.81 32.44
C ALA A 44 4.90 -16.29 31.22
N PHE A 45 5.90 -15.42 31.44
CA PHE A 45 7.12 -15.41 30.64
C PHE A 45 8.32 -15.40 31.60
N THR A 46 8.68 -16.58 32.12
CA THR A 46 10.01 -16.79 32.65
C THR A 46 10.92 -17.17 31.48
N ALA A 47 11.66 -16.18 30.97
CA ALA A 47 12.70 -16.40 29.96
C ALA A 47 13.90 -17.07 30.64
N THR A 48 14.21 -18.29 30.25
CA THR A 48 15.49 -18.95 30.51
C THR A 48 16.54 -18.22 29.68
N VAL A 49 17.39 -17.45 30.34
CA VAL A 49 18.58 -16.84 29.75
C VAL A 49 19.63 -17.95 29.59
N CYS A 50 19.78 -18.48 28.38
CA CYS A 50 20.99 -19.20 28.00
C CYS A 50 22.07 -18.17 27.69
N ALA A 51 23.07 -18.06 28.57
CA ALA A 51 24.28 -17.32 28.32
C ALA A 51 25.10 -18.09 27.25
N GLY A 52 25.04 -17.59 26.00
CA GLY A 52 25.93 -17.97 24.91
C GLY A 52 27.09 -16.97 24.85
N GLU A 53 28.30 -17.45 24.69
CA GLU A 53 29.55 -16.69 24.66
C GLU A 53 29.57 -15.56 23.64
N PRO A 54 30.25 -14.42 23.92
CA PRO A 54 30.43 -13.35 22.96
C PRO A 54 31.58 -13.70 22.01
N GLY A 55 31.26 -14.32 20.89
CA GLY A 55 32.18 -14.60 19.80
C GLY A 55 31.81 -13.93 18.52
N ALA A 56 32.69 -13.09 17.99
CA ALA A 56 32.72 -12.37 16.74
C ALA A 56 31.98 -11.05 16.73
N SER A 57 32.76 -9.97 16.64
CA SER A 57 32.35 -8.65 16.18
C SER A 57 31.66 -8.77 14.83
N ALA A 58 30.33 -8.93 14.84
CA ALA A 58 29.50 -8.69 13.67
C ALA A 58 29.53 -7.18 13.45
N GLY A 59 30.07 -6.73 12.33
CA GLY A 59 29.88 -5.35 11.89
C GLY A 59 28.40 -4.99 12.03
N ASP A 60 28.10 -3.76 12.42
CA ASP A 60 26.75 -3.23 12.64
C ASP A 60 25.89 -3.39 11.38
N THR A 61 25.46 -4.60 11.07
CA THR A 61 24.45 -4.85 10.06
C THR A 61 23.10 -4.46 10.66
N ASN A 62 22.55 -3.38 10.15
CA ASN A 62 21.26 -2.87 10.62
C ASN A 62 20.14 -3.72 9.99
N GLU A 63 19.96 -4.94 10.53
CA GLU A 63 18.93 -5.87 10.08
C GLU A 63 17.58 -5.55 10.70
N LYS A 64 16.53 -5.50 9.89
CA LYS A 64 15.19 -5.23 10.37
C LYS A 64 14.12 -6.03 9.64
N ILE A 65 13.31 -6.75 10.41
CA ILE A 65 12.10 -7.42 9.87
C ILE A 65 10.97 -6.40 9.82
N VAL A 66 10.43 -6.20 8.63
CA VAL A 66 9.41 -5.19 8.34
C VAL A 66 8.31 -5.76 7.45
N TRP A 67 7.19 -5.05 7.36
CA TRP A 67 6.05 -5.33 6.48
C TRP A 67 5.57 -6.78 6.51
N PRO A 68 5.03 -7.27 7.64
CA PRO A 68 4.42 -8.59 7.67
C PRO A 68 3.21 -8.64 6.74
N SER A 69 3.05 -9.79 6.04
CA SER A 69 1.86 -10.04 5.24
C SER A 69 0.59 -10.12 6.11
N PRO A 70 -0.60 -9.80 5.58
CA PRO A 70 -1.85 -9.88 6.32
C PRO A 70 -2.14 -11.26 6.93
N ASP A 71 -1.76 -12.35 6.25
CA ASP A 71 -1.89 -13.73 6.76
C ASP A 71 -0.79 -14.13 7.75
N GLY A 72 0.19 -13.26 7.99
CA GLY A 72 1.30 -13.47 8.92
C GLY A 72 2.36 -14.48 8.50
N LYS A 73 2.32 -15.02 7.27
CA LYS A 73 3.25 -16.04 6.78
C LYS A 73 4.56 -15.46 6.28
N PHE A 74 4.52 -14.28 5.69
CA PHE A 74 5.65 -13.61 5.07
C PHE A 74 6.01 -12.31 5.77
N ALA A 75 7.24 -11.88 5.64
CA ALA A 75 7.70 -10.54 5.99
C ALA A 75 8.90 -10.20 5.11
N CYS A 76 9.39 -8.98 5.20
CA CYS A 76 10.65 -8.60 4.58
C CYS A 76 11.72 -8.42 5.64
N LEU A 77 12.94 -8.86 5.32
CA LEU A 77 14.17 -8.55 6.02
C LEU A 77 14.91 -7.48 5.23
N THR A 78 15.09 -6.31 5.81
CA THR A 78 15.93 -5.25 5.23
C THR A 78 17.29 -5.28 5.93
N ILE A 79 18.36 -5.23 5.15
CA ILE A 79 19.73 -5.19 5.62
C ILE A 79 20.38 -3.94 5.05
N TYR A 80 20.78 -3.03 5.92
CA TYR A 80 21.47 -1.79 5.55
C TYR A 80 22.95 -1.95 5.88
N GLY A 81 23.76 -2.37 4.88
CA GLY A 81 25.20 -2.44 4.97
C GLY A 81 25.86 -1.10 4.57
N GLU A 82 27.17 -1.02 4.71
CA GLU A 82 27.92 0.18 4.31
C GLU A 82 27.88 0.41 2.79
N ASP A 83 28.06 -0.66 2.01
CA ASP A 83 28.14 -0.57 0.54
C ASP A 83 26.89 -1.11 -0.16
N LEU A 84 26.12 -1.96 0.50
CA LEU A 84 25.01 -2.65 -0.11
C LEU A 84 23.80 -2.72 0.82
N HIS A 85 22.70 -2.27 0.32
CA HIS A 85 21.39 -2.41 0.97
C HIS A 85 20.61 -3.52 0.27
N THR A 86 20.02 -4.45 1.04
CA THR A 86 19.20 -5.53 0.48
C THR A 86 17.83 -5.60 1.13
N ILE A 87 16.87 -6.11 0.39
CA ILE A 87 15.56 -6.47 0.89
C ILE A 87 15.21 -7.88 0.44
N ASP A 88 14.96 -8.73 1.41
CA ASP A 88 14.64 -10.14 1.24
C ASP A 88 13.24 -10.46 1.70
N LEU A 89 12.52 -11.26 0.94
CA LEU A 89 11.30 -11.91 1.40
C LEU A 89 11.68 -13.11 2.27
N ILE A 90 11.07 -13.21 3.45
CA ILE A 90 11.33 -14.30 4.41
C ILE A 90 10.03 -15.02 4.79
N ASP A 91 10.13 -16.30 5.13
CA ASP A 91 9.15 -16.99 5.94
C ASP A 91 9.18 -16.41 7.35
N ARG A 92 8.10 -15.78 7.79
CA ARG A 92 8.07 -15.04 9.05
C ARG A 92 8.27 -15.93 10.29
N LYS A 93 7.83 -17.20 10.21
CA LYS A 93 7.90 -18.12 11.35
C LYS A 93 9.31 -18.65 11.57
N SER A 94 9.98 -19.02 10.51
CA SER A 94 11.34 -19.62 10.57
C SER A 94 12.47 -18.62 10.39
N GLY A 95 12.17 -17.40 9.89
CA GLY A 95 13.17 -16.41 9.47
C GLY A 95 13.92 -16.81 8.19
N ARG A 96 13.56 -17.93 7.54
CA ARG A 96 14.22 -18.43 6.34
C ARG A 96 14.01 -17.49 5.16
N LYS A 97 15.10 -17.05 4.53
CA LYS A 97 15.05 -16.33 3.26
C LYS A 97 14.38 -17.18 2.19
N LEU A 98 13.39 -16.63 1.54
CA LEU A 98 12.66 -17.22 0.43
C LEU A 98 13.16 -16.67 -0.90
N GLN A 99 13.41 -15.36 -0.97
CA GLN A 99 13.75 -14.67 -2.21
C GLN A 99 14.36 -13.29 -1.93
N GLY A 100 15.42 -12.89 -2.67
CA GLY A 100 15.83 -11.50 -2.78
C GLY A 100 14.86 -10.73 -3.66
N ILE A 101 14.37 -9.59 -3.21
CA ILE A 101 13.41 -8.76 -3.95
C ILE A 101 13.94 -7.36 -4.30
N GLY A 102 15.08 -6.97 -3.73
CA GLY A 102 15.78 -5.72 -4.08
C GLY A 102 17.19 -5.71 -3.53
N GLU A 103 18.06 -5.02 -4.27
CA GLU A 103 19.46 -4.82 -3.94
C GLU A 103 19.90 -3.46 -4.51
N GLU A 104 20.52 -2.62 -3.69
CA GLU A 104 20.93 -1.26 -4.08
C GLU A 104 22.24 -0.87 -3.41
N GLU A 105 23.16 -0.33 -4.18
CA GLU A 105 24.45 0.18 -3.70
C GLU A 105 24.35 1.61 -3.14
N SER A 106 23.21 2.26 -3.28
CA SER A 106 23.00 3.62 -2.84
C SER A 106 22.60 3.71 -1.38
N SER A 107 23.35 4.46 -0.57
CA SER A 107 22.96 4.79 0.80
C SER A 107 21.64 5.58 0.93
N GLN A 108 21.11 6.06 -0.18
CA GLN A 108 19.81 6.74 -0.25
C GLN A 108 18.68 5.83 -0.71
N ALA A 109 18.95 4.55 -0.93
CA ALA A 109 17.93 3.58 -1.28
C ALA A 109 16.91 3.44 -0.16
N TYR A 110 15.65 3.52 -0.51
CA TYR A 110 14.55 3.37 0.41
C TYR A 110 13.45 2.51 -0.22
N TRP A 111 12.97 1.54 0.53
CA TRP A 111 11.86 0.69 0.10
C TRP A 111 10.63 0.91 0.96
N GLN A 112 9.49 0.75 0.34
CA GLN A 112 8.21 0.62 1.03
C GLN A 112 7.41 -0.48 0.35
N LEU A 113 6.78 -1.34 1.14
CA LEU A 113 6.01 -2.45 0.62
C LEU A 113 4.56 -2.35 1.07
N LEU A 114 3.64 -2.62 0.14
CA LEU A 114 2.21 -2.63 0.37
C LEU A 114 1.62 -3.98 -0.02
N TRP A 115 1.23 -4.78 0.97
CA TRP A 115 0.57 -6.06 0.75
C TRP A 115 -0.87 -5.89 0.26
N ALA A 116 -1.29 -6.77 -0.66
CA ALA A 116 -2.70 -6.99 -0.93
C ALA A 116 -3.35 -7.71 0.26
N PRO A 117 -4.65 -7.47 0.54
CA PRO A 117 -5.34 -8.08 1.69
C PRO A 117 -5.35 -9.62 1.69
N ASP A 118 -5.24 -10.23 0.51
CA ASP A 118 -5.20 -11.69 0.32
C ASP A 118 -3.81 -12.31 0.51
N SER A 119 -2.78 -11.50 0.79
CA SER A 119 -1.37 -11.92 0.92
C SER A 119 -0.79 -12.63 -0.32
N ASN A 120 -1.47 -12.57 -1.47
CA ASN A 120 -1.03 -13.19 -2.71
C ASN A 120 -0.30 -12.21 -3.64
N ARG A 121 -0.28 -10.93 -3.30
CA ARG A 121 0.37 -9.88 -4.06
C ARG A 121 0.93 -8.83 -3.12
N PHE A 122 1.96 -8.15 -3.59
CA PHE A 122 2.43 -6.91 -2.98
C PHE A 122 2.96 -5.94 -4.04
N ALA A 123 2.95 -4.67 -3.71
CA ALA A 123 3.63 -3.62 -4.45
C ALA A 123 4.87 -3.19 -3.66
N LEU A 124 6.02 -3.18 -4.32
CA LEU A 124 7.29 -2.70 -3.79
C LEU A 124 7.58 -1.34 -4.43
N MET A 125 7.69 -0.32 -3.61
CA MET A 125 8.14 1.00 -4.01
C MET A 125 9.63 1.11 -3.74
N THR A 126 10.40 1.44 -4.77
CA THR A 126 11.85 1.65 -4.67
C THR A 126 12.16 3.10 -4.98
N ARG A 127 12.82 3.79 -4.06
CA ARG A 127 13.32 5.15 -4.23
C ARG A 127 14.85 5.10 -4.29
N LEU A 128 15.40 5.59 -5.38
CA LEU A 128 16.83 5.67 -5.65
C LEU A 128 17.32 7.13 -5.60
N GLY A 129 17.06 7.83 -4.48
CA GLY A 129 17.32 9.26 -4.40
C GLY A 129 16.22 10.12 -5.05
N HIS A 130 16.45 11.44 -5.20
CA HIS A 130 15.59 12.35 -5.96
C HIS A 130 16.07 12.45 -7.42
N PRO A 131 15.15 12.53 -8.41
CA PRO A 131 13.70 12.66 -8.30
C PRO A 131 12.91 11.38 -8.68
N ILE A 132 13.49 10.18 -8.60
CA ILE A 132 12.93 8.95 -9.20
C ILE A 132 12.42 7.99 -8.11
N GLN A 133 11.18 7.57 -8.25
CA GLN A 133 10.61 6.45 -7.49
C GLN A 133 9.75 5.61 -8.41
N GLY A 134 9.96 4.28 -8.37
CA GLY A 134 9.20 3.30 -9.14
C GLY A 134 8.32 2.41 -8.25
N VAL A 135 7.38 1.73 -8.89
CA VAL A 135 6.52 0.70 -8.27
C VAL A 135 6.66 -0.59 -9.06
N ASP A 136 7.05 -1.65 -8.37
CA ASP A 136 7.03 -3.01 -8.86
C ASP A 136 5.89 -3.79 -8.21
N VAL A 137 5.27 -4.70 -8.95
CA VAL A 137 4.21 -5.56 -8.42
C VAL A 137 4.66 -7.01 -8.51
N TYR A 138 4.44 -7.72 -7.41
CA TYR A 138 4.77 -9.14 -7.28
C TYR A 138 3.51 -9.95 -7.02
N VAL A 139 3.45 -11.13 -7.65
CA VAL A 139 2.35 -12.09 -7.51
C VAL A 139 2.90 -13.41 -7.02
N ARG A 140 2.23 -14.02 -6.07
CA ARG A 140 2.63 -15.28 -5.43
C ARG A 140 2.69 -16.41 -6.45
N SER A 141 3.76 -17.21 -6.36
CA SER A 141 4.01 -18.43 -7.12
C SER A 141 4.56 -19.50 -6.18
N GLY A 142 3.67 -20.29 -5.57
CA GLY A 142 4.05 -21.24 -4.53
C GLY A 142 4.52 -20.55 -3.24
N GLU A 143 5.76 -20.77 -2.84
CA GLU A 143 6.39 -20.12 -1.67
C GLU A 143 7.13 -18.83 -2.02
N THR A 144 7.27 -18.49 -3.30
CA THR A 144 7.95 -17.30 -3.79
C THR A 144 6.97 -16.33 -4.46
N PHE A 145 7.49 -15.19 -4.91
CA PHE A 145 6.72 -14.19 -5.64
C PHE A 145 7.46 -13.82 -6.92
N ARG A 146 6.75 -13.82 -8.04
CA ARG A 146 7.31 -13.36 -9.30
C ARG A 146 6.94 -11.90 -9.54
N LYS A 147 7.90 -11.10 -9.97
CA LYS A 147 7.65 -9.75 -10.49
C LYS A 147 6.83 -9.87 -11.77
N ILE A 148 5.84 -9.01 -11.91
CA ILE A 148 5.02 -8.94 -13.12
C ILE A 148 5.34 -7.67 -13.90
N GLU A 149 5.19 -7.75 -15.21
CA GLU A 149 5.32 -6.59 -16.06
C GLU A 149 4.09 -5.69 -15.92
N LEU A 150 4.32 -4.41 -15.64
CA LEU A 150 3.28 -3.40 -15.62
C LEU A 150 3.16 -2.76 -17.01
N PRO A 151 1.95 -2.31 -17.41
CA PRO A 151 1.82 -1.50 -18.63
C PRO A 151 2.54 -0.16 -18.43
N ASP A 152 2.91 0.48 -19.53
CA ASP A 152 3.44 1.85 -19.49
C ASP A 152 2.46 2.78 -18.77
N LEU A 153 2.88 3.30 -17.61
CA LEU A 153 2.06 4.20 -16.83
C LEU A 153 2.11 5.60 -17.44
N PRO A 154 0.95 6.24 -17.66
CA PRO A 154 0.92 7.56 -18.27
C PRO A 154 1.54 8.61 -17.34
N ALA A 155 2.36 9.49 -17.90
CA ALA A 155 3.03 10.57 -17.16
C ALA A 155 2.03 11.56 -16.53
N ALA A 156 2.44 12.17 -15.41
CA ALA A 156 1.72 13.26 -14.77
C ALA A 156 2.27 14.61 -15.24
N ASP A 157 2.11 14.94 -16.51
CA ASP A 157 2.66 16.16 -17.08
C ASP A 157 1.90 17.40 -16.59
N ILE A 158 2.63 18.50 -16.35
CA ILE A 158 2.07 19.81 -16.00
C ILE A 158 1.96 20.63 -17.28
N PRO A 159 0.75 20.90 -17.79
CA PRO A 159 0.55 21.70 -19.00
C PRO A 159 1.09 23.13 -18.86
N GLU A 160 1.71 23.66 -19.90
CA GLU A 160 2.31 25.01 -19.90
C GLU A 160 1.30 26.11 -19.53
N LYS A 161 0.03 25.96 -19.92
CA LYS A 161 -1.03 26.90 -19.56
C LYS A 161 -1.23 27.05 -18.04
N LEU A 162 -0.90 26.01 -17.26
CA LEU A 162 -1.00 26.03 -15.79
C LEU A 162 0.26 26.65 -15.13
N LYS A 163 1.36 26.77 -15.89
CA LYS A 163 2.58 27.45 -15.44
C LYS A 163 2.56 28.95 -15.80
N HIS A 164 1.53 29.41 -16.50
CA HIS A 164 1.45 30.77 -17.03
C HIS A 164 1.54 31.84 -15.93
N GLY A 165 2.45 32.79 -16.10
CA GLY A 165 2.71 33.87 -15.14
C GLY A 165 3.43 33.45 -13.86
N LYS A 166 3.85 32.19 -13.73
CA LYS A 166 4.63 31.66 -12.61
C LYS A 166 5.94 31.07 -13.13
N GLN A 167 7.00 31.24 -12.33
CA GLN A 167 8.29 30.63 -12.62
C GLN A 167 8.44 29.39 -11.74
N PHE A 168 8.41 28.21 -12.36
CA PHE A 168 8.65 26.94 -11.70
C PHE A 168 9.90 26.28 -12.32
N PRO A 169 11.12 26.85 -12.07
CA PRO A 169 12.34 26.43 -12.76
C PRO A 169 12.86 25.06 -12.27
N HIS A 170 12.43 24.62 -11.11
CA HIS A 170 12.96 23.41 -10.50
C HIS A 170 11.94 22.27 -10.59
N VAL A 171 12.42 21.11 -11.06
CA VAL A 171 11.66 19.87 -11.01
C VAL A 171 11.99 19.19 -9.69
N ALA A 172 11.07 19.25 -8.73
CA ALA A 172 11.24 18.63 -7.43
C ALA A 172 10.92 17.13 -7.46
N SER A 173 9.97 16.70 -8.30
CA SER A 173 9.76 15.30 -8.62
C SER A 173 9.28 15.13 -10.06
N LEU A 174 9.62 14.00 -10.68
CA LEU A 174 9.22 13.68 -12.06
C LEU A 174 8.67 12.27 -12.12
N ASN A 175 7.36 12.16 -12.39
CA ASN A 175 6.65 10.88 -12.50
C ASN A 175 6.92 9.94 -11.30
N TRP A 176 6.97 10.49 -10.11
CA TRP A 176 7.17 9.74 -8.87
C TRP A 176 6.00 8.81 -8.61
N GLN A 177 6.26 7.50 -8.69
CA GLN A 177 5.23 6.50 -8.54
C GLN A 177 5.11 6.03 -7.10
N ALA A 178 3.87 5.92 -6.60
CA ALA A 178 3.60 5.38 -5.28
C ALA A 178 2.35 4.50 -5.28
N ALA A 179 2.47 3.27 -4.80
CA ALA A 179 1.33 2.42 -4.53
C ALA A 179 0.57 2.97 -3.30
N LYS A 180 -0.70 3.29 -3.45
CA LYS A 180 -1.51 3.92 -2.40
C LYS A 180 -2.41 2.93 -1.67
N ALA A 181 -3.05 2.03 -2.39
CA ALA A 181 -3.97 1.06 -1.79
C ALA A 181 -4.27 -0.10 -2.73
N TRP A 182 -4.48 -1.28 -2.16
CA TRP A 182 -5.19 -2.37 -2.80
C TRP A 182 -6.68 -2.25 -2.52
N LYS A 183 -7.50 -2.34 -3.56
CA LYS A 183 -8.95 -2.38 -3.42
C LYS A 183 -9.45 -3.79 -3.10
N LYS A 184 -10.69 -3.90 -2.65
CA LYS A 184 -11.32 -5.20 -2.33
C LYS A 184 -11.43 -6.14 -3.55
N ASP A 185 -11.54 -5.60 -4.75
CA ASP A 185 -11.56 -6.35 -6.01
C ASP A 185 -10.17 -6.79 -6.47
N GLY A 186 -9.13 -6.51 -5.69
CA GLY A 186 -7.75 -6.85 -5.97
C GLY A 186 -7.06 -5.92 -6.96
N SER A 187 -7.66 -4.80 -7.33
CA SER A 187 -6.98 -3.77 -8.11
C SER A 187 -6.06 -2.92 -7.23
N LEU A 188 -4.99 -2.38 -7.82
CA LEU A 188 -4.01 -1.51 -7.17
C LEU A 188 -4.20 -0.07 -7.61
N VAL A 189 -4.27 0.84 -6.64
CA VAL A 189 -4.24 2.28 -6.88
C VAL A 189 -2.80 2.77 -6.83
N VAL A 190 -2.33 3.37 -7.90
CA VAL A 190 -1.00 3.99 -8.01
C VAL A 190 -1.18 5.49 -8.22
N SER A 191 -0.46 6.30 -7.47
CA SER A 191 -0.28 7.74 -7.72
C SER A 191 1.00 7.94 -8.51
N ILE A 192 0.98 8.86 -9.47
CA ILE A 192 2.12 9.33 -10.23
C ILE A 192 2.15 10.84 -10.09
N ASP A 193 3.21 11.34 -9.46
CA ASP A 193 3.30 12.75 -9.10
C ASP A 193 4.46 13.43 -9.82
N THR A 194 4.19 14.59 -10.41
CA THR A 194 5.21 15.51 -10.91
C THR A 194 5.03 16.85 -10.21
N MET A 195 6.07 17.37 -9.62
CA MET A 195 6.07 18.66 -8.92
C MET A 195 7.18 19.56 -9.46
N ASN A 196 6.80 20.78 -9.79
CA ASN A 196 7.70 21.86 -10.08
C ASN A 196 7.55 22.95 -9.02
N ASP A 197 8.66 23.54 -8.61
CA ASP A 197 8.71 24.62 -7.62
C ASP A 197 9.49 25.84 -8.09
N GLY A 198 9.32 26.95 -7.39
CA GLY A 198 10.05 28.21 -7.61
C GLY A 198 9.36 29.40 -6.95
N ALA A 199 10.14 30.40 -6.55
CA ALA A 199 9.69 31.71 -6.07
C ALA A 199 8.54 31.67 -5.03
N GLY A 200 8.62 30.78 -4.03
CA GLY A 200 7.60 30.67 -2.96
C GLY A 200 6.28 30.06 -3.43
N SER A 201 6.30 29.27 -4.49
CA SER A 201 5.12 28.53 -4.92
C SER A 201 5.51 27.23 -5.61
N SER A 202 4.60 26.24 -5.59
CA SER A 202 4.75 24.98 -6.32
C SER A 202 3.49 24.63 -7.08
N ILE A 203 3.67 23.80 -8.12
CA ILE A 203 2.57 23.18 -8.85
C ILE A 203 2.80 21.69 -8.91
N THR A 204 1.80 20.93 -8.54
CA THR A 204 1.82 19.45 -8.56
C THR A 204 0.76 18.92 -9.52
N ALA A 205 1.18 18.02 -10.39
CA ALA A 205 0.28 17.17 -11.16
C ALA A 205 0.26 15.79 -10.50
N THR A 206 -0.90 15.35 -10.04
CA THR A 206 -1.11 14.02 -9.49
C THR A 206 -1.99 13.21 -10.43
N ARG A 207 -1.43 12.16 -11.01
CA ARG A 207 -2.18 11.17 -11.77
C ARG A 207 -2.48 9.95 -10.92
N THR A 208 -3.75 9.62 -10.79
CA THR A 208 -4.20 8.39 -10.14
C THR A 208 -4.51 7.35 -11.20
N VAL A 209 -3.83 6.22 -11.14
CA VAL A 209 -4.02 5.07 -12.03
C VAL A 209 -4.55 3.90 -11.21
N VAL A 210 -5.57 3.20 -11.72
CA VAL A 210 -6.05 1.95 -11.15
C VAL A 210 -5.60 0.81 -12.07
N LEU A 211 -4.79 -0.10 -11.53
CA LEU A 211 -4.33 -1.30 -12.20
C LEU A 211 -5.22 -2.48 -11.83
N GLY A 212 -5.79 -3.13 -12.83
CA GLY A 212 -6.47 -4.43 -12.69
C GLY A 212 -5.54 -5.56 -13.13
N PHE A 213 -5.76 -6.74 -12.58
CA PHE A 213 -4.96 -7.93 -12.87
C PHE A 213 -5.89 -9.06 -13.31
N ASP A 214 -5.53 -9.74 -14.40
CA ASP A 214 -6.24 -10.93 -14.83
C ASP A 214 -5.82 -12.17 -14.01
N PRO A 215 -6.50 -13.32 -14.17
CA PRO A 215 -6.12 -14.55 -13.45
C PRO A 215 -4.69 -15.04 -13.75
N ALA A 216 -4.12 -14.70 -14.91
CA ALA A 216 -2.73 -14.99 -15.23
C ALA A 216 -1.74 -14.02 -14.60
N GLY A 217 -2.25 -12.97 -13.93
CA GLY A 217 -1.46 -11.92 -13.28
C GLY A 217 -0.98 -10.83 -14.24
N LYS A 218 -1.51 -10.75 -15.46
CA LYS A 218 -1.18 -9.66 -16.38
C LYS A 218 -1.88 -8.38 -15.93
N ALA A 219 -1.11 -7.31 -15.77
CA ALA A 219 -1.61 -6.00 -15.38
C ALA A 219 -2.20 -5.22 -16.56
N ARG A 220 -3.24 -4.43 -16.31
CA ARG A 220 -3.82 -3.47 -17.26
C ARG A 220 -4.30 -2.22 -16.54
N ILE A 221 -4.28 -1.08 -17.22
CA ILE A 221 -4.89 0.14 -16.72
C ILE A 221 -6.42 0.03 -16.85
N VAL A 222 -7.13 0.18 -15.72
CA VAL A 222 -8.60 0.20 -15.66
C VAL A 222 -9.11 1.63 -15.76
N THR A 223 -8.52 2.54 -14.98
CA THR A 223 -8.83 3.98 -15.02
C THR A 223 -7.58 4.80 -14.82
N SER A 224 -7.58 6.02 -15.36
CA SER A 224 -6.55 7.03 -15.15
C SER A 224 -7.19 8.41 -15.07
N THR A 225 -6.91 9.13 -14.00
CA THR A 225 -7.38 10.51 -13.79
C THR A 225 -6.21 11.38 -13.38
N ILE A 226 -6.26 12.68 -13.69
CA ILE A 226 -5.22 13.63 -13.31
C ILE A 226 -5.83 14.84 -12.59
N LYS A 227 -5.15 15.34 -11.57
CA LYS A 227 -5.46 16.56 -10.84
C LYS A 227 -4.24 17.47 -10.84
N TYR A 228 -4.49 18.78 -10.73
CA TYR A 228 -3.44 19.78 -10.62
C TYR A 228 -3.72 20.63 -9.38
N GLU A 229 -2.70 20.83 -8.57
CA GLU A 229 -2.76 21.63 -7.35
C GLU A 229 -1.61 22.65 -7.35
N THR A 230 -1.94 23.89 -7.00
CA THR A 230 -0.92 24.94 -6.80
C THR A 230 -0.91 25.32 -5.34
N GLN A 231 0.26 25.35 -4.74
CA GLN A 231 0.48 25.83 -3.38
C GLN A 231 1.29 27.12 -3.44
N THR A 232 0.97 28.08 -2.58
CA THR A 232 1.69 29.33 -2.38
C THR A 232 2.04 29.38 -0.90
N ASP A 233 3.33 29.61 -0.59
CA ASP A 233 3.85 29.76 0.77
C ASP A 233 3.36 31.04 1.44
#